data_0c51a702f1c5153640cdb1b798cba0e1
#
_entry.id   0c51a702f1c5153640cdb1b798cba0e1
#
_cell.length_a   1.000
_cell.length_b   1.000
_cell.length_c   1.000
_cell.angle_alpha   90.00
_cell.angle_beta   90.00
_cell.angle_gamma   90.00
#
_symmetry.space_group_name_H-M   'P 1'
#
loop_
_entity.id
_entity.type
_entity.pdbx_description
1 polymer ?
#
loop_
_entity_poly.entity_id
_entity_poly.type
_entity_poly.pdbx_seq_one_letter_code
_entity_poly.pdbx_strand_id
1 'polypeptide(L)'
;MSDTQGHAAAKALGGKLGLILLLATVGCVGVFVIWGVWRAAFPPLPPFQGQMEGRTISISSKVPGRVKEVLVEAGESVSAGQVVARMHLPEIEAKLAEARARDRAAEAQQSMVDEGLRPQEKKAAHAEWERAQAAADLDRKTYDRIAALFRDGLVSRERHDEARAKMLASADQAAAAKQVYDLARAGSRPQEKAAASAETSEAAAVVSEVASLADDVELKAPHAGEVDKVVLVAGELAGAGFPVLTVVNLDDQWASFNIREESLPGITVGHVFKARVPAIGRDGIDFKVYYISPRASYATWRSTREDSGYDMKTFEVRARPVETIQGLRPGMTVLVDRER
;
A
#
# COMPACT_ATOMS: atom_id res chain seq x y z
N MET A 1 -27.20 -56.89 -94.84
CA MET A 1 -28.12 -55.83 -94.42
C MET A 1 -28.27 -55.96 -92.86
N SER A 2 -27.25 -55.50 -92.05
CA SER A 2 -27.45 -55.42 -90.63
C SER A 2 -26.33 -54.61 -89.92
N ASP A 3 -26.08 -53.33 -90.34
CA ASP A 3 -25.09 -52.51 -89.67
C ASP A 3 -25.48 -51.01 -89.47
N THR A 4 -26.76 -50.69 -89.75
CA THR A 4 -27.17 -49.27 -89.68
C THR A 4 -28.03 -48.93 -88.45
N GLN A 5 -28.44 -49.90 -87.59
CA GLN A 5 -29.23 -49.61 -86.36
C GLN A 5 -28.45 -49.33 -85.06
N GLY A 6 -27.15 -49.72 -85.01
CA GLY A 6 -26.33 -49.54 -83.80
C GLY A 6 -25.87 -48.07 -83.59
N HIS A 7 -25.60 -47.33 -84.68
CA HIS A 7 -25.09 -45.98 -84.56
C HIS A 7 -26.16 -44.91 -84.22
N ALA A 8 -27.42 -45.12 -84.50
CA ALA A 8 -28.50 -44.17 -84.14
C ALA A 8 -28.82 -44.19 -82.63
N ALA A 9 -28.77 -45.35 -81.97
CA ALA A 9 -29.05 -45.49 -80.52
C ALA A 9 -27.90 -44.92 -79.64
N ALA A 10 -26.65 -45.08 -80.07
CA ALA A 10 -25.48 -44.53 -79.32
C ALA A 10 -25.45 -42.98 -79.42
N LYS A 11 -25.83 -42.41 -80.52
CA LYS A 11 -25.89 -40.95 -80.71
C LYS A 11 -27.06 -40.28 -79.91
N ALA A 12 -28.17 -40.98 -79.74
CA ALA A 12 -29.32 -40.53 -78.95
C ALA A 12 -29.08 -40.64 -77.43
N LEU A 13 -28.27 -41.65 -76.98
CA LEU A 13 -27.87 -41.82 -75.57
C LEU A 13 -26.83 -40.72 -75.17
N GLY A 14 -25.86 -40.43 -76.05
CA GLY A 14 -24.87 -39.39 -75.82
C GLY A 14 -25.46 -37.99 -75.70
N GLY A 15 -26.51 -37.70 -76.54
CA GLY A 15 -27.23 -36.42 -76.46
C GLY A 15 -28.03 -36.22 -75.17
N LYS A 16 -28.67 -37.29 -74.67
CA LYS A 16 -29.37 -37.18 -73.36
C LYS A 16 -28.45 -37.09 -72.18
N LEU A 17 -27.31 -37.82 -72.21
CA LEU A 17 -26.31 -37.70 -71.14
C LEU A 17 -25.66 -36.30 -71.16
N GLY A 18 -25.37 -35.74 -72.32
CA GLY A 18 -24.85 -34.37 -72.49
C GLY A 18 -25.83 -33.28 -71.95
N LEU A 19 -27.14 -33.46 -72.21
CA LEU A 19 -28.18 -32.56 -71.73
C LEU A 19 -28.35 -32.66 -70.18
N ILE A 20 -28.25 -33.86 -69.63
CA ILE A 20 -28.28 -34.02 -68.17
C ILE A 20 -27.06 -33.39 -67.49
N LEU A 21 -25.87 -33.58 -68.06
CA LEU A 21 -24.65 -32.94 -67.59
C LEU A 21 -24.73 -31.42 -67.68
N LEU A 22 -25.27 -30.91 -68.76
CA LEU A 22 -25.44 -29.44 -68.94
C LEU A 22 -26.48 -28.90 -67.95
N LEU A 23 -27.57 -29.56 -67.70
CA LEU A 23 -28.55 -29.17 -66.67
C LEU A 23 -27.98 -29.25 -65.25
N ALA A 24 -27.16 -30.28 -64.95
CA ALA A 24 -26.48 -30.44 -63.68
C ALA A 24 -25.44 -29.32 -63.44
N THR A 25 -24.68 -28.94 -64.45
CA THR A 25 -23.71 -27.82 -64.35
C THR A 25 -24.42 -26.49 -64.18
N VAL A 26 -25.48 -26.23 -64.94
CA VAL A 26 -26.30 -25.01 -64.77
C VAL A 26 -26.95 -24.96 -63.41
N GLY A 27 -27.44 -26.09 -62.89
CA GLY A 27 -27.98 -26.22 -61.52
C GLY A 27 -26.93 -25.93 -60.45
N CYS A 28 -25.70 -26.50 -60.57
CA CYS A 28 -24.60 -26.24 -59.69
C CYS A 28 -24.16 -24.76 -59.68
N VAL A 29 -24.07 -24.16 -60.88
CA VAL A 29 -23.75 -22.73 -61.03
C VAL A 29 -24.87 -21.87 -60.41
N GLY A 30 -26.14 -22.23 -60.63
CA GLY A 30 -27.29 -21.55 -60.01
C GLY A 30 -27.23 -21.59 -58.48
N VAL A 31 -26.98 -22.77 -57.88
CA VAL A 31 -26.81 -22.93 -56.44
C VAL A 31 -25.63 -22.13 -55.92
N PHE A 32 -24.51 -22.16 -56.63
CA PHE A 32 -23.33 -21.39 -56.25
C PHE A 32 -23.57 -19.87 -56.28
N VAL A 33 -24.26 -19.39 -57.31
CA VAL A 33 -24.63 -17.98 -57.42
C VAL A 33 -25.61 -17.56 -56.32
N ILE A 34 -26.65 -18.38 -56.05
CA ILE A 34 -27.63 -18.14 -55.01
C ILE A 34 -26.91 -18.14 -53.64
N TRP A 35 -26.02 -19.10 -53.40
CA TRP A 35 -25.23 -19.16 -52.17
C TRP A 35 -24.32 -17.92 -52.03
N GLY A 36 -23.64 -17.51 -53.12
CA GLY A 36 -22.81 -16.31 -53.16
C GLY A 36 -23.57 -15.03 -52.89
N VAL A 37 -24.76 -14.86 -53.57
CA VAL A 37 -25.65 -13.72 -53.34
C VAL A 37 -26.18 -13.71 -51.90
N TRP A 38 -26.59 -14.89 -51.38
CA TRP A 38 -27.06 -15.01 -50.01
C TRP A 38 -25.97 -14.64 -49.01
N ARG A 39 -24.72 -15.09 -49.21
CA ARG A 39 -23.59 -14.77 -48.37
C ARG A 39 -23.16 -13.28 -48.48
N ALA A 40 -23.33 -12.67 -49.65
CA ALA A 40 -23.07 -11.23 -49.85
C ALA A 40 -24.17 -10.35 -49.25
N ALA A 41 -25.43 -10.81 -49.29
CA ALA A 41 -26.58 -10.10 -48.72
C ALA A 41 -26.65 -10.20 -47.19
N PHE A 42 -26.06 -11.27 -46.59
CA PHE A 42 -26.04 -11.50 -45.15
C PHE A 42 -24.58 -11.71 -44.65
N PRO A 43 -23.75 -10.65 -44.66
CA PRO A 43 -22.40 -10.76 -44.13
C PRO A 43 -22.45 -11.12 -42.65
N PRO A 44 -21.46 -11.89 -42.14
CA PRO A 44 -21.37 -12.13 -40.72
C PRO A 44 -21.23 -10.83 -39.94
N LEU A 45 -21.86 -10.74 -38.78
CA LEU A 45 -21.73 -9.57 -37.92
C LEU A 45 -20.24 -9.36 -37.53
N PRO A 46 -19.73 -8.12 -37.56
CA PRO A 46 -18.37 -7.87 -37.14
C PRO A 46 -18.22 -8.26 -35.65
N PRO A 47 -17.12 -8.93 -35.28
CA PRO A 47 -16.88 -9.32 -33.90
C PRO A 47 -16.79 -8.10 -32.98
N PHE A 48 -17.14 -8.26 -31.72
CA PHE A 48 -16.78 -7.27 -30.70
C PHE A 48 -15.27 -7.26 -30.56
N GLN A 49 -14.69 -6.09 -30.71
CA GLN A 49 -13.27 -5.88 -30.48
C GLN A 49 -13.05 -5.25 -29.12
N GLY A 50 -12.27 -5.89 -28.31
CA GLY A 50 -11.78 -5.41 -27.03
C GLY A 50 -10.28 -5.39 -26.98
N GLN A 51 -9.77 -4.85 -25.88
CA GLN A 51 -8.34 -4.81 -25.59
C GLN A 51 -8.09 -5.36 -24.19
N MET A 52 -7.03 -6.12 -24.04
CA MET A 52 -6.55 -6.51 -22.72
C MET A 52 -6.02 -5.30 -21.97
N GLU A 53 -6.44 -5.13 -20.74
CA GLU A 53 -5.95 -4.15 -19.79
C GLU A 53 -5.40 -4.85 -18.56
N GLY A 54 -4.48 -4.21 -17.87
CA GLY A 54 -3.92 -4.71 -16.61
C GLY A 54 -3.80 -3.58 -15.62
N ARG A 55 -3.81 -3.93 -14.34
CA ARG A 55 -3.63 -2.95 -13.28
C ARG A 55 -2.19 -2.43 -13.28
N THR A 56 -2.02 -1.19 -13.67
CA THR A 56 -0.74 -0.49 -13.63
C THR A 56 -0.60 0.27 -12.32
N ILE A 57 0.53 0.10 -11.66
CA ILE A 57 0.87 0.77 -10.40
C ILE A 57 2.09 1.64 -10.64
N SER A 58 1.96 2.91 -10.29
CA SER A 58 3.06 3.87 -10.33
C SER A 58 3.81 3.83 -9.01
N ILE A 59 5.11 3.62 -9.06
CA ILE A 59 6.00 3.64 -7.91
C ILE A 59 6.65 5.02 -7.84
N SER A 60 6.35 5.75 -6.78
CA SER A 60 6.77 7.15 -6.57
C SER A 60 7.24 7.35 -5.13
N SER A 61 8.09 8.34 -4.90
CA SER A 61 8.47 8.81 -3.55
C SER A 61 7.45 9.81 -3.02
N LYS A 62 7.18 9.80 -1.72
CA LYS A 62 6.35 10.81 -1.02
C LYS A 62 7.07 12.14 -0.88
N VAL A 63 8.40 12.13 -0.90
CA VAL A 63 9.25 13.31 -0.75
C VAL A 63 10.06 13.58 -2.00
N PRO A 64 10.30 14.85 -2.35
CA PRO A 64 11.16 15.16 -3.50
C PRO A 64 12.60 14.75 -3.19
N GLY A 65 13.29 14.20 -4.20
CA GLY A 65 14.67 13.77 -4.06
C GLY A 65 15.29 13.37 -5.39
N ARG A 66 16.56 13.03 -5.37
CA ARG A 66 17.27 12.57 -6.57
C ARG A 66 17.27 11.04 -6.63
N VAL A 67 16.98 10.49 -7.80
CA VAL A 67 17.13 9.05 -8.03
C VAL A 67 18.63 8.70 -7.94
N LYS A 68 19.00 7.87 -6.97
CA LYS A 68 20.36 7.37 -6.82
C LYS A 68 20.69 6.31 -7.85
N GLU A 69 19.82 5.31 -7.95
CA GLU A 69 19.91 4.19 -8.88
C GLU A 69 18.55 3.57 -9.13
N VAL A 70 18.34 3.00 -10.30
CA VAL A 70 17.22 2.13 -10.64
C VAL A 70 17.79 0.72 -10.79
N LEU A 71 17.21 -0.24 -10.07
CA LEU A 71 17.73 -1.61 -9.93
C LEU A 71 17.07 -2.61 -10.87
N VAL A 72 16.13 -2.15 -11.68
CA VAL A 72 15.32 -2.98 -12.59
C VAL A 72 15.24 -2.32 -13.96
N GLU A 73 15.02 -3.14 -14.98
CA GLU A 73 14.84 -2.69 -16.37
C GLU A 73 13.39 -2.89 -16.85
N ALA A 74 12.99 -2.15 -17.91
CA ALA A 74 11.69 -2.35 -18.52
C ALA A 74 11.56 -3.79 -19.07
N GLY A 75 10.45 -4.46 -18.78
CA GLY A 75 10.20 -5.87 -19.10
C GLY A 75 10.71 -6.86 -18.06
N GLU A 76 11.37 -6.42 -16.99
CA GLU A 76 11.82 -7.29 -15.91
C GLU A 76 10.67 -7.63 -14.95
N SER A 77 10.63 -8.90 -14.49
CA SER A 77 9.66 -9.34 -13.49
C SER A 77 10.12 -8.98 -12.09
N VAL A 78 9.24 -8.40 -11.30
CA VAL A 78 9.48 -8.01 -9.91
C VAL A 78 8.54 -8.70 -8.95
N SER A 79 9.04 -9.00 -7.75
CA SER A 79 8.25 -9.59 -6.66
C SER A 79 7.73 -8.50 -5.72
N ALA A 80 6.63 -8.80 -4.99
CA ALA A 80 6.14 -7.91 -3.94
C ALA A 80 7.22 -7.67 -2.87
N GLY A 81 7.45 -6.40 -2.50
CA GLY A 81 8.48 -5.98 -1.55
C GLY A 81 9.90 -5.87 -2.12
N GLN A 82 10.14 -6.24 -3.39
CA GLN A 82 11.43 -6.09 -4.04
C GLN A 82 11.78 -4.60 -4.18
N VAL A 83 13.00 -4.23 -3.83
CA VAL A 83 13.53 -2.88 -4.03
C VAL A 83 13.78 -2.68 -5.53
N VAL A 84 13.15 -1.67 -6.12
CA VAL A 84 13.19 -1.39 -7.56
C VAL A 84 13.98 -0.13 -7.89
N ALA A 85 14.08 0.80 -6.95
CA ALA A 85 14.92 1.98 -7.08
C ALA A 85 15.36 2.47 -5.71
N ARG A 86 16.46 3.22 -5.66
CA ARG A 86 16.94 3.93 -4.47
C ARG A 86 16.97 5.42 -4.72
N MET A 87 16.52 6.17 -3.71
CA MET A 87 16.54 7.62 -3.70
C MET A 87 17.73 8.14 -2.88
N HIS A 88 18.21 9.30 -3.23
CA HIS A 88 19.16 10.06 -2.41
C HIS A 88 18.44 11.24 -1.76
N LEU A 89 18.22 11.15 -0.46
CA LEU A 89 17.42 12.06 0.36
C LEU A 89 18.24 12.62 1.53
N PRO A 90 19.34 13.38 1.28
CA PRO A 90 20.26 13.81 2.31
C PRO A 90 19.61 14.72 3.38
N GLU A 91 18.59 15.50 2.98
CA GLU A 91 17.87 16.37 3.92
C GLU A 91 17.03 15.53 4.91
N ILE A 92 16.43 14.43 4.47
CA ILE A 92 15.66 13.53 5.33
C ILE A 92 16.59 12.75 6.25
N GLU A 93 17.74 12.28 5.75
CA GLU A 93 18.75 11.61 6.55
C GLU A 93 19.28 12.54 7.66
N ALA A 94 19.55 13.81 7.33
CA ALA A 94 19.98 14.82 8.30
C ALA A 94 18.89 15.10 9.35
N LYS A 95 17.62 15.26 8.94
CA LYS A 95 16.49 15.42 9.86
C LYS A 95 16.29 14.22 10.78
N LEU A 96 16.45 13.02 10.26
CA LEU A 96 16.38 11.80 11.08
C LEU A 96 17.50 11.74 12.12
N ALA A 97 18.72 12.13 11.73
CA ALA A 97 19.84 12.20 12.66
C ALA A 97 19.60 13.25 13.76
N GLU A 98 19.04 14.42 13.42
CA GLU A 98 18.64 15.46 14.36
C GLU A 98 17.54 14.97 15.31
N ALA A 99 16.47 14.36 14.80
CA ALA A 99 15.38 13.82 15.61
C ALA A 99 15.87 12.76 16.59
N ARG A 100 16.73 11.84 16.16
CA ARG A 100 17.37 10.84 17.04
C ARG A 100 18.29 11.46 18.09
N ALA A 101 18.94 12.60 17.80
CA ALA A 101 19.74 13.29 18.78
C ALA A 101 18.88 13.95 19.87
N ARG A 102 17.73 14.53 19.49
CA ARG A 102 16.73 15.08 20.43
C ARG A 102 16.12 14.00 21.31
N ASP A 103 15.78 12.87 20.74
CA ASP A 103 15.22 11.71 21.46
C ASP A 103 16.20 11.22 22.54
N ARG A 104 17.46 11.00 22.19
CA ARG A 104 18.50 10.65 23.17
C ARG A 104 18.71 11.70 24.27
N ALA A 105 18.54 12.98 23.94
CA ALA A 105 18.62 14.05 24.95
C ALA A 105 17.43 13.99 25.91
N ALA A 106 16.22 13.74 25.41
CA ALA A 106 15.00 13.58 26.23
C ALA A 106 15.10 12.32 27.12
N GLU A 107 15.59 11.20 26.58
CA GLU A 107 15.84 9.98 27.36
C GLU A 107 16.86 10.22 28.48
N ALA A 108 17.94 10.93 28.21
CA ALA A 108 18.92 11.29 29.23
C ALA A 108 18.32 12.19 30.31
N GLN A 109 17.48 13.14 29.93
CA GLN A 109 16.78 14.01 30.87
C GLN A 109 15.79 13.21 31.74
N GLN A 110 15.02 12.29 31.13
CA GLN A 110 14.13 11.40 31.86
C GLN A 110 14.92 10.54 32.87
N SER A 111 16.04 9.97 32.45
CA SER A 111 16.91 9.17 33.34
C SER A 111 17.41 9.99 34.54
N MET A 112 17.81 11.25 34.35
CA MET A 112 18.21 12.14 35.45
C MET A 112 17.06 12.42 36.42
N VAL A 113 15.84 12.63 35.89
CA VAL A 113 14.64 12.85 36.71
C VAL A 113 14.26 11.58 37.47
N ASP A 114 14.37 10.41 36.84
CA ASP A 114 14.05 9.13 37.47
C ASP A 114 15.04 8.73 38.57
N GLU A 115 16.32 8.96 38.38
CA GLU A 115 17.34 8.74 39.38
C GLU A 115 17.24 9.70 40.57
N GLY A 116 16.77 10.94 40.29
CA GLY A 116 16.65 12.01 41.28
C GLY A 116 18.02 12.42 41.83
N LEU A 117 18.09 12.74 43.14
CA LEU A 117 19.35 13.15 43.77
C LEU A 117 20.41 12.04 43.67
N ARG A 118 21.66 12.48 43.47
CA ARG A 118 22.81 11.56 43.39
C ARG A 118 23.01 10.75 44.67
N PRO A 119 23.49 9.50 44.59
CA PRO A 119 23.70 8.67 45.78
C PRO A 119 24.56 9.33 46.86
N GLN A 120 25.52 10.19 46.46
CA GLN A 120 26.39 10.93 47.40
C GLN A 120 25.59 11.98 48.18
N GLU A 121 24.64 12.68 47.53
CA GLU A 121 23.81 13.71 48.16
C GLU A 121 22.83 13.07 49.14
N LYS A 122 22.26 11.91 48.78
CA LYS A 122 21.38 11.11 49.68
C LYS A 122 22.17 10.65 50.91
N LYS A 123 23.43 10.19 50.75
CA LYS A 123 24.30 9.79 51.85
C LYS A 123 24.69 10.98 52.75
N ALA A 124 24.96 12.15 52.18
CA ALA A 124 25.27 13.34 52.97
C ALA A 124 24.06 13.79 53.80
N ALA A 125 22.88 13.80 53.22
CA ALA A 125 21.64 14.13 53.98
C ALA A 125 21.34 13.10 55.08
N HIS A 126 21.61 11.82 54.86
CA HIS A 126 21.48 10.79 55.86
C HIS A 126 22.46 10.98 57.02
N ALA A 127 23.75 11.23 56.74
CA ALA A 127 24.74 11.45 57.77
C ALA A 127 24.45 12.71 58.62
N GLU A 128 23.91 13.76 58.00
CA GLU A 128 23.47 14.97 58.73
C GLU A 128 22.29 14.67 59.67
N TRP A 129 21.33 13.88 59.23
CA TRP A 129 20.24 13.43 60.10
C TRP A 129 20.72 12.57 61.25
N GLU A 130 21.64 11.57 61.00
CA GLU A 130 22.23 10.72 62.06
C GLU A 130 22.96 11.56 63.09
N ARG A 131 23.74 12.59 62.66
CA ARG A 131 24.43 13.52 63.56
C ARG A 131 23.45 14.29 64.43
N ALA A 132 22.38 14.86 63.84
CA ALA A 132 21.37 15.60 64.59
C ALA A 132 20.60 14.70 65.53
N GLN A 133 20.31 13.47 65.15
CA GLN A 133 19.64 12.47 65.96
C GLN A 133 20.51 12.10 67.20
N ALA A 134 21.81 11.88 67.01
CA ALA A 134 22.72 11.57 68.10
C ALA A 134 22.83 12.73 69.13
N ALA A 135 22.80 13.99 68.66
CA ALA A 135 22.74 15.16 69.52
C ALA A 135 21.45 15.23 70.33
N ALA A 136 20.29 15.00 69.68
CA ALA A 136 18.99 14.98 70.34
C ALA A 136 18.88 13.86 71.43
N ASP A 137 19.42 12.68 71.11
CA ASP A 137 19.48 11.57 72.07
C ASP A 137 20.34 11.86 73.31
N LEU A 138 21.47 12.59 73.09
CA LEU A 138 22.33 13.00 74.20
C LEU A 138 21.63 14.06 75.06
N ASP A 139 21.03 15.06 74.48
CA ASP A 139 20.36 16.14 75.21
C ASP A 139 19.13 15.61 75.97
N ARG A 140 18.39 14.65 75.39
CA ARG A 140 17.28 13.94 76.02
C ARG A 140 17.76 13.19 77.26
N LYS A 141 18.82 12.37 77.15
CA LYS A 141 19.42 11.68 78.30
C LYS A 141 19.87 12.64 79.40
N THR A 142 20.40 13.80 78.97
CA THR A 142 20.84 14.85 79.89
C THR A 142 19.63 15.45 80.63
N TYR A 143 18.58 15.79 79.92
CA TYR A 143 17.33 16.29 80.53
C TYR A 143 16.73 15.28 81.49
N ASP A 144 16.58 14.00 81.11
CA ASP A 144 16.04 12.95 81.95
C ASP A 144 16.78 12.83 83.31
N ARG A 145 18.10 12.96 83.27
CA ARG A 145 18.96 12.97 84.45
C ARG A 145 18.75 14.22 85.27
N ILE A 146 18.71 15.41 84.69
CA ILE A 146 18.45 16.67 85.42
C ILE A 146 17.03 16.72 85.99
N ALA A 147 16.03 16.23 85.27
CA ALA A 147 14.66 16.14 85.72
C ALA A 147 14.50 15.21 86.93
N ALA A 148 15.30 14.11 87.02
CA ALA A 148 15.36 13.27 88.21
C ALA A 148 15.96 14.01 89.37
N LEU A 149 17.11 14.67 89.20
CA LEU A 149 17.78 15.47 90.25
C LEU A 149 16.92 16.66 90.71
N PHE A 150 16.12 17.26 89.83
CA PHE A 150 15.20 18.35 90.17
C PHE A 150 14.06 17.84 91.08
N ARG A 151 13.50 16.67 90.83
CA ARG A 151 12.51 16.02 91.68
C ARG A 151 13.02 15.76 93.08
N ASP A 152 14.35 15.44 93.15
CA ASP A 152 15.05 15.18 94.45
C ASP A 152 15.48 16.48 95.14
N GLY A 153 15.19 17.66 94.55
CA GLY A 153 15.56 18.96 95.13
C GLY A 153 17.06 19.34 94.97
N LEU A 154 17.84 18.63 94.15
CA LEU A 154 19.28 18.75 94.09
C LEU A 154 19.77 19.75 92.99
N VAL A 155 18.87 20.29 92.18
CA VAL A 155 19.20 21.28 91.13
C VAL A 155 18.15 22.41 91.13
N SER A 156 18.55 23.59 90.57
CA SER A 156 17.65 24.75 90.44
C SER A 156 16.62 24.54 89.29
N ARG A 157 15.49 25.29 89.44
CA ARG A 157 14.50 25.32 88.32
C ARG A 157 15.07 25.85 87.02
N GLU A 158 15.92 26.89 87.05
CA GLU A 158 16.60 27.43 85.89
C GLU A 158 17.34 26.30 85.16
N ARG A 159 18.12 25.47 85.82
CA ARG A 159 18.89 24.40 85.23
C ARG A 159 18.00 23.32 84.60
N HIS A 160 16.84 23.04 85.24
CA HIS A 160 15.85 22.13 84.70
C HIS A 160 15.25 22.70 83.41
N ASP A 161 14.85 24.00 83.42
CA ASP A 161 14.22 24.65 82.26
C ASP A 161 15.22 24.85 81.10
N GLU A 162 16.49 25.12 81.36
CA GLU A 162 17.59 25.16 80.40
C GLU A 162 17.77 23.79 79.68
N ALA A 163 17.85 22.70 80.48
CA ALA A 163 18.00 21.36 79.94
C ALA A 163 16.79 20.95 79.07
N ARG A 164 15.58 21.34 79.51
CA ARG A 164 14.35 21.12 78.73
C ARG A 164 14.34 21.87 77.42
N ALA A 165 14.72 23.15 77.44
CA ALA A 165 14.79 23.96 76.24
C ALA A 165 15.80 23.40 75.22
N LYS A 166 16.96 22.95 75.72
CA LYS A 166 18.00 22.33 74.85
C LYS A 166 17.55 21.00 74.28
N MET A 167 16.88 20.14 75.07
CA MET A 167 16.30 18.89 74.55
C MET A 167 15.27 19.14 73.47
N LEU A 168 14.38 20.13 73.62
CA LEU A 168 13.38 20.45 72.62
C LEU A 168 14.02 21.00 71.33
N ALA A 169 14.99 21.91 71.46
CA ALA A 169 15.70 22.48 70.32
C ALA A 169 16.48 21.43 69.50
N SER A 170 17.15 20.50 70.16
CA SER A 170 17.87 19.42 69.48
C SER A 170 16.91 18.39 68.85
N ALA A 171 15.77 18.11 69.46
CA ALA A 171 14.74 17.26 68.87
C ALA A 171 14.15 17.87 67.63
N ASP A 172 13.85 19.20 67.65
CA ASP A 172 13.33 19.93 66.49
C ASP A 172 14.37 19.95 65.35
N GLN A 173 15.67 20.12 65.67
CA GLN A 173 16.74 20.05 64.69
C GLN A 173 16.87 18.68 64.06
N ALA A 174 16.79 17.59 64.84
CA ALA A 174 16.81 16.24 64.33
C ALA A 174 15.57 15.97 63.41
N ALA A 175 14.40 16.46 63.81
CA ALA A 175 13.17 16.36 62.98
C ALA A 175 13.33 17.11 61.61
N ALA A 176 13.90 18.32 61.66
CA ALA A 176 14.18 19.09 60.43
C ALA A 176 15.19 18.37 59.51
N ALA A 177 16.31 17.86 60.06
CA ALA A 177 17.28 17.09 59.28
C ALA A 177 16.67 15.82 58.69
N LYS A 178 15.75 15.15 59.42
CA LYS A 178 14.97 14.02 58.92
C LYS A 178 14.14 14.37 57.71
N GLN A 179 13.42 15.49 57.74
CA GLN A 179 12.61 15.93 56.60
C GLN A 179 13.46 16.14 55.33
N VAL A 180 14.66 16.70 55.50
CA VAL A 180 15.63 16.89 54.36
C VAL A 180 16.06 15.54 53.80
N TYR A 181 16.38 14.58 54.67
CA TYR A 181 16.72 13.24 54.23
C TYR A 181 15.57 12.52 53.55
N ASP A 182 14.35 12.59 54.09
CA ASP A 182 13.14 12.00 53.54
C ASP A 182 12.84 12.59 52.15
N LEU A 183 13.01 13.91 51.98
CA LEU A 183 12.87 14.58 50.70
C LEU A 183 13.95 14.09 49.68
N ALA A 184 15.22 13.98 50.16
CA ALA A 184 16.32 13.49 49.30
C ALA A 184 16.08 12.02 48.87
N ARG A 185 15.45 11.23 49.71
CA ARG A 185 15.08 9.82 49.45
C ARG A 185 13.88 9.71 48.50
N ALA A 186 12.87 10.56 48.64
CA ALA A 186 11.67 10.54 47.84
C ALA A 186 11.97 10.80 46.34
N GLY A 187 13.05 11.57 46.02
CA GLY A 187 13.45 11.89 44.67
C GLY A 187 12.49 12.88 44.00
N SER A 188 12.45 12.82 42.67
CA SER A 188 11.62 13.72 41.86
C SER A 188 10.14 13.45 42.04
N ARG A 189 9.34 14.50 41.93
CA ARG A 189 7.88 14.42 42.08
C ARG A 189 7.26 13.62 40.95
N PRO A 190 6.10 12.94 41.18
CA PRO A 190 5.43 12.19 40.13
C PRO A 190 5.08 13.04 38.89
N GLN A 191 4.78 14.34 39.09
CA GLN A 191 4.50 15.25 38.00
C GLN A 191 5.73 15.56 37.15
N GLU A 192 6.91 15.69 37.77
CA GLU A 192 8.19 15.89 37.08
C GLU A 192 8.56 14.67 36.25
N LYS A 193 8.37 13.46 36.79
CA LYS A 193 8.56 12.20 36.08
C LYS A 193 7.58 12.06 34.92
N ALA A 194 6.31 12.40 35.11
CA ALA A 194 5.31 12.37 34.05
C ALA A 194 5.63 13.36 32.92
N ALA A 195 6.10 14.56 33.28
CA ALA A 195 6.51 15.56 32.28
C ALA A 195 7.71 15.08 31.45
N ALA A 196 8.77 14.55 32.10
CA ALA A 196 9.93 14.03 31.42
C ALA A 196 9.58 12.82 30.52
N SER A 197 8.69 11.93 30.98
CA SER A 197 8.19 10.81 30.16
C SER A 197 7.36 11.28 28.97
N ALA A 198 6.57 12.33 29.12
CA ALA A 198 5.81 12.92 28.01
C ALA A 198 6.76 13.54 26.96
N GLU A 199 7.81 14.23 27.39
CA GLU A 199 8.82 14.81 26.51
C GLU A 199 9.58 13.73 25.71
N THR A 200 9.95 12.63 26.33
CA THR A 200 10.56 11.46 25.67
C THR A 200 9.59 10.85 24.64
N SER A 201 8.30 10.72 25.01
CA SER A 201 7.28 10.20 24.09
C SER A 201 7.08 11.13 22.87
N GLU A 202 7.13 12.43 23.06
CA GLU A 202 7.07 13.42 21.98
C GLU A 202 8.28 13.32 21.05
N ALA A 203 9.49 13.24 21.62
CA ALA A 203 10.72 13.08 20.83
C ALA A 203 10.72 11.79 20.01
N ALA A 204 10.29 10.67 20.60
CA ALA A 204 10.15 9.38 19.91
C ALA A 204 9.10 9.44 18.78
N ALA A 205 8.00 10.17 18.97
CA ALA A 205 7.00 10.37 17.92
C ALA A 205 7.58 11.13 16.72
N VAL A 206 8.39 12.18 16.96
CA VAL A 206 9.09 12.90 15.90
C VAL A 206 10.08 12.01 15.15
N VAL A 207 10.81 11.13 15.85
CA VAL A 207 11.68 10.13 15.19
C VAL A 207 10.86 9.22 14.28
N SER A 208 9.72 8.73 14.76
CA SER A 208 8.82 7.86 13.98
C SER A 208 8.26 8.57 12.73
N GLU A 209 7.88 9.84 12.86
CA GLU A 209 7.40 10.67 11.75
C GLU A 209 8.49 10.78 10.66
N VAL A 210 9.68 11.22 11.03
CA VAL A 210 10.78 11.40 10.08
C VAL A 210 11.26 10.06 9.51
N ALA A 211 11.26 8.99 10.31
CA ALA A 211 11.61 7.64 9.85
C ALA A 211 10.65 7.14 8.76
N SER A 212 9.35 7.44 8.88
CA SER A 212 8.36 7.08 7.84
C SER A 212 8.61 7.77 6.49
N LEU A 213 9.26 8.93 6.49
CA LEU A 213 9.71 9.61 5.27
C LEU A 213 11.03 9.03 4.75
N ALA A 214 11.88 8.55 5.66
CA ALA A 214 13.14 7.90 5.30
C ALA A 214 12.94 6.50 4.70
N ASP A 215 11.80 5.84 4.93
CA ASP A 215 11.47 4.56 4.29
C ASP A 215 11.40 4.68 2.76
N ASP A 216 11.11 5.87 2.22
CA ASP A 216 11.08 6.17 0.79
C ASP A 216 12.50 6.25 0.14
N VAL A 217 13.58 6.06 0.91
CA VAL A 217 14.93 5.89 0.35
C VAL A 217 14.99 4.65 -0.54
N GLU A 218 14.27 3.58 -0.17
CA GLU A 218 14.12 2.35 -0.96
C GLU A 218 12.70 2.25 -1.50
N LEU A 219 12.52 2.50 -2.79
CA LEU A 219 11.25 2.30 -3.46
C LEU A 219 11.03 0.82 -3.73
N LYS A 220 9.94 0.26 -3.21
CA LYS A 220 9.60 -1.16 -3.30
C LYS A 220 8.38 -1.38 -4.15
N ALA A 221 8.35 -2.49 -4.90
CA ALA A 221 7.18 -2.93 -5.63
C ALA A 221 6.08 -3.38 -4.64
N PRO A 222 4.88 -2.78 -4.65
CA PRO A 222 3.82 -3.17 -3.72
C PRO A 222 3.21 -4.53 -4.04
N HIS A 223 3.31 -4.97 -5.29
CA HIS A 223 2.81 -6.26 -5.79
C HIS A 223 3.81 -6.86 -6.77
N ALA A 224 3.72 -8.17 -6.97
CA ALA A 224 4.41 -8.84 -8.06
C ALA A 224 3.86 -8.36 -9.42
N GLY A 225 4.73 -8.28 -10.42
CA GLY A 225 4.37 -7.83 -11.76
C GLY A 225 5.57 -7.72 -12.68
N GLU A 226 5.38 -7.05 -13.80
CA GLU A 226 6.43 -6.76 -14.78
C GLU A 226 6.59 -5.23 -14.90
N VAL A 227 7.82 -4.76 -14.96
CA VAL A 227 8.13 -3.33 -15.13
C VAL A 227 7.69 -2.90 -16.53
N ASP A 228 6.69 -2.03 -16.60
CA ASP A 228 6.18 -1.49 -17.86
C ASP A 228 7.12 -0.41 -18.42
N LYS A 229 7.45 0.57 -17.57
CA LYS A 229 8.27 1.70 -17.97
C LYS A 229 9.09 2.23 -16.80
N VAL A 230 10.37 2.49 -17.05
CA VAL A 230 11.23 3.32 -16.21
C VAL A 230 11.08 4.76 -16.70
N VAL A 231 10.54 5.64 -15.83
CA VAL A 231 10.23 7.04 -16.16
C VAL A 231 11.40 7.94 -15.85
N LEU A 232 12.08 7.71 -14.72
CA LEU A 232 13.25 8.48 -14.28
C LEU A 232 14.48 7.59 -14.20
N VAL A 233 15.61 8.13 -14.61
CA VAL A 233 16.90 7.46 -14.53
C VAL A 233 17.77 7.99 -13.38
N ALA A 234 18.85 7.29 -13.06
CA ALA A 234 19.80 7.70 -12.05
C ALA A 234 20.31 9.12 -12.29
N GLY A 235 20.33 9.94 -11.25
CA GLY A 235 20.74 11.34 -11.30
C GLY A 235 19.61 12.34 -11.53
N GLU A 236 18.42 11.92 -11.97
CA GLU A 236 17.27 12.81 -12.17
C GLU A 236 16.56 13.13 -10.87
N LEU A 237 15.90 14.29 -10.84
CA LEU A 237 15.13 14.76 -9.69
C LEU A 237 13.68 14.27 -9.81
N ALA A 238 13.22 13.51 -8.83
CA ALA A 238 11.82 13.12 -8.68
C ALA A 238 11.09 14.14 -7.78
N GLY A 239 9.97 14.70 -8.26
CA GLY A 239 9.03 15.44 -7.43
C GLY A 239 8.22 14.50 -6.53
N ALA A 240 7.66 15.03 -5.43
CA ALA A 240 6.76 14.27 -4.58
C ALA A 240 5.57 13.73 -5.40
N GLY A 241 5.31 12.41 -5.31
CA GLY A 241 4.24 11.73 -6.04
C GLY A 241 4.52 11.53 -7.54
N PHE A 242 5.64 11.98 -8.06
CA PHE A 242 5.99 11.74 -9.46
C PHE A 242 6.50 10.29 -9.63
N PRO A 243 6.00 9.54 -10.63
CA PRO A 243 6.39 8.14 -10.80
C PRO A 243 7.86 8.02 -11.24
N VAL A 244 8.62 7.18 -10.54
CA VAL A 244 9.98 6.77 -10.94
C VAL A 244 9.91 5.66 -11.97
N LEU A 245 9.01 4.70 -11.76
CA LEU A 245 8.72 3.61 -12.70
C LEU A 245 7.28 3.13 -12.52
N THR A 246 6.80 2.36 -13.50
CA THR A 246 5.47 1.74 -13.48
C THR A 246 5.60 0.23 -13.58
N VAL A 247 4.77 -0.48 -12.80
CA VAL A 247 4.69 -1.95 -12.79
C VAL A 247 3.28 -2.36 -13.16
N VAL A 248 3.15 -3.33 -14.05
CA VAL A 248 1.87 -3.94 -14.43
C VAL A 248 1.72 -5.27 -13.69
N ASN A 249 0.59 -5.43 -13.01
CA ASN A 249 0.21 -6.71 -12.44
C ASN A 249 -0.39 -7.61 -13.51
N LEU A 250 0.34 -8.65 -13.89
CA LEU A 250 -0.10 -9.61 -14.90
C LEU A 250 -1.14 -10.61 -14.39
N ASP A 251 -1.36 -10.70 -13.09
CA ASP A 251 -2.38 -11.57 -12.49
C ASP A 251 -3.76 -10.89 -12.42
N ASP A 252 -3.81 -9.56 -12.47
CA ASP A 252 -5.06 -8.79 -12.44
C ASP A 252 -5.29 -8.10 -13.79
N GLN A 253 -5.64 -8.91 -14.79
CA GLN A 253 -5.94 -8.48 -16.15
C GLN A 253 -7.42 -8.69 -16.48
N TRP A 254 -7.92 -7.85 -17.39
CA TRP A 254 -9.27 -7.96 -17.94
C TRP A 254 -9.30 -7.50 -19.39
N ALA A 255 -10.27 -7.98 -20.14
CA ALA A 255 -10.60 -7.45 -21.47
C ALA A 255 -11.63 -6.33 -21.33
N SER A 256 -11.37 -5.18 -21.93
CA SER A 256 -12.26 -4.03 -22.01
C SER A 256 -12.85 -3.95 -23.41
N PHE A 257 -14.19 -3.96 -23.51
CA PHE A 257 -14.94 -3.87 -24.74
C PHE A 257 -15.80 -2.62 -24.72
N ASN A 258 -15.81 -1.87 -25.81
CA ASN A 258 -16.77 -0.78 -26.03
C ASN A 258 -17.93 -1.29 -26.88
N ILE A 259 -19.01 -1.68 -26.23
CA ILE A 259 -20.20 -2.27 -26.88
C ILE A 259 -21.25 -1.20 -27.13
N ARG A 260 -21.78 -1.18 -28.37
CA ARG A 260 -22.83 -0.25 -28.74
C ARG A 260 -24.14 -0.58 -28.02
N GLU A 261 -24.93 0.43 -27.73
CA GLU A 261 -26.22 0.32 -27.03
C GLU A 261 -27.16 -0.72 -27.68
N GLU A 262 -27.22 -0.76 -29.01
CA GLU A 262 -28.03 -1.74 -29.77
C GLU A 262 -27.58 -3.21 -29.55
N SER A 263 -26.35 -3.43 -29.17
CA SER A 263 -25.74 -4.76 -28.98
C SER A 263 -25.61 -5.15 -27.52
N LEU A 264 -26.00 -4.27 -26.60
CA LEU A 264 -25.95 -4.51 -25.16
C LEU A 264 -27.02 -5.48 -24.64
N PRO A 265 -28.27 -5.55 -25.25
CA PRO A 265 -29.27 -6.49 -24.79
C PRO A 265 -28.76 -7.92 -24.76
N GLY A 266 -28.98 -8.61 -23.61
CA GLY A 266 -28.45 -9.97 -23.35
C GLY A 266 -27.10 -10.03 -22.70
N ILE A 267 -26.32 -8.94 -22.65
CA ILE A 267 -25.04 -8.88 -21.97
C ILE A 267 -25.28 -8.36 -20.55
N THR A 268 -25.10 -9.22 -19.57
CA THR A 268 -25.26 -8.92 -18.14
C THR A 268 -24.01 -9.28 -17.38
N VAL A 269 -23.88 -8.75 -16.17
CA VAL A 269 -22.80 -9.19 -15.25
C VAL A 269 -22.97 -10.69 -14.99
N GLY A 270 -21.88 -11.44 -15.18
CA GLY A 270 -21.88 -12.91 -15.11
C GLY A 270 -21.97 -13.59 -16.48
N HIS A 271 -22.30 -12.88 -17.56
CA HIS A 271 -22.29 -13.42 -18.92
C HIS A 271 -20.87 -13.88 -19.31
N VAL A 272 -20.77 -15.02 -20.02
CA VAL A 272 -19.50 -15.57 -20.48
C VAL A 272 -19.41 -15.44 -21.99
N PHE A 273 -18.36 -14.76 -22.46
CA PHE A 273 -18.00 -14.68 -23.88
C PHE A 273 -16.96 -15.72 -24.23
N LYS A 274 -17.12 -16.35 -25.39
CA LYS A 274 -16.03 -17.08 -26.04
C LYS A 274 -15.23 -16.13 -26.91
N ALA A 275 -13.99 -15.89 -26.53
CA ALA A 275 -13.14 -14.93 -27.19
C ALA A 275 -11.94 -15.59 -27.85
N ARG A 276 -11.41 -14.91 -28.84
CA ARG A 276 -10.16 -15.22 -29.51
C ARG A 276 -9.16 -14.14 -29.25
N VAL A 277 -7.92 -14.50 -28.91
CA VAL A 277 -6.78 -13.58 -28.75
C VAL A 277 -5.74 -13.91 -29.79
N PRO A 278 -5.71 -13.17 -30.91
CA PRO A 278 -4.83 -13.47 -32.03
C PRO A 278 -3.35 -13.45 -31.68
N ALA A 279 -2.94 -12.57 -30.76
CA ALA A 279 -1.54 -12.41 -30.36
C ALA A 279 -0.91 -13.67 -29.75
N ILE A 280 -1.73 -14.55 -29.12
CA ILE A 280 -1.26 -15.82 -28.53
C ILE A 280 -1.77 -17.04 -29.31
N GLY A 281 -2.47 -16.81 -30.46
CA GLY A 281 -2.99 -17.87 -31.31
C GLY A 281 -4.02 -18.80 -30.63
N ARG A 282 -4.73 -18.31 -29.62
CA ARG A 282 -5.74 -19.07 -28.89
C ARG A 282 -7.16 -18.62 -29.21
N ASP A 283 -8.01 -19.58 -29.51
CA ASP A 283 -9.44 -19.43 -29.75
C ASP A 283 -10.24 -20.10 -28.63
N GLY A 284 -11.49 -19.62 -28.42
CA GLY A 284 -12.42 -20.24 -27.50
C GLY A 284 -12.12 -20.01 -26.03
N ILE A 285 -11.43 -18.94 -25.69
CA ILE A 285 -11.14 -18.55 -24.30
C ILE A 285 -12.41 -17.98 -23.67
N ASP A 286 -12.80 -18.49 -22.51
CA ASP A 286 -13.94 -18.01 -21.76
C ASP A 286 -13.59 -16.74 -20.94
N PHE A 287 -14.28 -15.64 -21.25
CA PHE A 287 -14.19 -14.37 -20.53
C PHE A 287 -15.53 -14.08 -19.84
N LYS A 288 -15.53 -13.93 -18.52
CA LYS A 288 -16.71 -13.64 -17.71
C LYS A 288 -16.83 -12.15 -17.45
N VAL A 289 -17.97 -11.57 -17.83
CA VAL A 289 -18.29 -10.15 -17.56
C VAL A 289 -18.43 -9.94 -16.05
N TYR A 290 -17.68 -8.98 -15.52
CA TYR A 290 -17.76 -8.60 -14.11
C TYR A 290 -18.19 -7.13 -13.90
N TYR A 291 -18.13 -6.31 -14.96
CA TYR A 291 -18.47 -4.90 -14.88
C TYR A 291 -19.07 -4.42 -16.20
N ILE A 292 -20.11 -3.62 -16.09
CA ILE A 292 -20.70 -2.86 -17.20
C ILE A 292 -20.80 -1.41 -16.70
N SER A 293 -20.27 -0.47 -17.47
CA SER A 293 -20.29 0.94 -17.09
C SER A 293 -21.71 1.45 -16.94
N PRO A 294 -22.08 2.11 -15.81
CA PRO A 294 -23.41 2.72 -15.65
C PRO A 294 -23.60 3.97 -16.51
N ARG A 295 -22.53 4.47 -17.12
CA ARG A 295 -22.56 5.63 -18.02
C ARG A 295 -22.06 5.25 -19.39
N ALA A 296 -22.78 5.66 -20.40
CA ALA A 296 -22.32 5.57 -21.78
C ALA A 296 -21.24 6.63 -22.03
N SER A 297 -20.22 6.25 -22.78
CA SER A 297 -19.25 7.17 -23.38
C SER A 297 -19.57 7.40 -24.84
N TYR A 298 -19.17 8.57 -25.37
CA TYR A 298 -19.28 8.82 -26.80
C TYR A 298 -18.26 7.95 -27.53
N ALA A 299 -18.72 7.21 -28.55
CA ALA A 299 -17.80 6.50 -29.43
C ALA A 299 -16.90 7.53 -30.14
N THR A 300 -15.59 7.38 -30.01
CA THR A 300 -14.58 8.22 -30.69
C THR A 300 -14.53 7.95 -32.20
N TRP A 301 -15.36 7.05 -32.69
CA TRP A 301 -15.44 6.72 -34.12
C TRP A 301 -16.50 7.60 -34.78
N ARG A 302 -16.08 8.47 -35.69
CA ARG A 302 -16.98 9.15 -36.62
C ARG A 302 -17.75 8.10 -37.47
N SER A 303 -19.06 8.02 -37.29
CA SER A 303 -19.91 7.29 -38.20
C SER A 303 -19.81 7.89 -39.60
N THR A 304 -19.28 7.12 -40.56
CA THR A 304 -19.21 7.50 -41.96
C THR A 304 -20.45 7.06 -42.73
N ARG A 305 -21.51 6.60 -42.05
CA ARG A 305 -22.79 6.23 -42.64
C ARG A 305 -23.93 7.03 -42.00
N GLU A 306 -24.65 7.72 -42.85
CA GLU A 306 -25.78 8.61 -42.55
C GLU A 306 -27.10 7.90 -42.14
N ASP A 307 -27.09 6.64 -41.69
CA ASP A 307 -28.29 5.82 -41.57
C ASP A 307 -28.87 5.64 -40.16
N SER A 308 -28.28 6.22 -39.13
CA SER A 308 -28.90 6.17 -37.79
C SER A 308 -29.20 7.58 -37.29
N GLY A 309 -30.47 7.90 -37.13
CA GLY A 309 -30.96 9.23 -36.75
C GLY A 309 -30.64 9.70 -35.32
N TYR A 310 -29.67 9.09 -34.63
CA TYR A 310 -29.18 9.51 -33.31
C TYR A 310 -27.72 9.11 -33.09
N ASP A 311 -27.02 9.86 -32.25
CA ASP A 311 -25.66 9.57 -31.84
C ASP A 311 -25.60 8.27 -31.01
N MET A 312 -25.01 7.25 -31.61
CA MET A 312 -24.91 5.91 -30.99
C MET A 312 -23.88 5.93 -29.86
N LYS A 313 -24.33 5.62 -28.65
CA LYS A 313 -23.51 5.55 -27.47
C LYS A 313 -22.90 4.16 -27.30
N THR A 314 -21.72 4.11 -26.65
CA THR A 314 -21.09 2.85 -26.30
C THR A 314 -20.98 2.72 -24.78
N PHE A 315 -21.11 1.50 -24.31
CA PHE A 315 -20.90 1.14 -22.90
C PHE A 315 -19.63 0.31 -22.77
N GLU A 316 -18.83 0.65 -21.81
CA GLU A 316 -17.66 -0.15 -21.45
C GLU A 316 -18.11 -1.41 -20.71
N VAL A 317 -17.71 -2.56 -21.25
CA VAL A 317 -17.94 -3.89 -20.64
C VAL A 317 -16.58 -4.50 -20.35
N ARG A 318 -16.33 -4.87 -19.08
CA ARG A 318 -15.10 -5.52 -18.67
C ARG A 318 -15.36 -6.98 -18.34
N ALA A 319 -14.52 -7.84 -18.89
CA ALA A 319 -14.59 -9.28 -18.67
C ALA A 319 -13.22 -9.84 -18.27
N ARG A 320 -13.20 -10.75 -17.31
CA ARG A 320 -11.97 -11.45 -16.88
C ARG A 320 -11.92 -12.84 -17.51
N PRO A 321 -10.73 -13.33 -17.87
CA PRO A 321 -10.59 -14.72 -18.26
C PRO A 321 -10.98 -15.62 -17.07
N VAL A 322 -11.73 -16.69 -17.33
CA VAL A 322 -12.16 -17.65 -16.31
C VAL A 322 -10.96 -18.43 -15.78
N GLU A 323 -10.00 -18.73 -16.64
CA GLU A 323 -8.76 -19.42 -16.31
C GLU A 323 -7.56 -18.49 -16.50
N THR A 324 -6.52 -18.68 -15.71
CA THR A 324 -5.25 -17.95 -15.89
C THR A 324 -4.58 -18.40 -17.17
N ILE A 325 -4.35 -17.46 -18.09
CA ILE A 325 -3.75 -17.74 -19.38
C ILE A 325 -2.35 -17.15 -19.43
N GLN A 326 -1.37 -18.03 -19.59
CA GLN A 326 0.00 -17.59 -19.76
C GLN A 326 0.19 -16.86 -21.10
N GLY A 327 0.94 -15.77 -21.06
CA GLY A 327 1.28 -14.99 -22.25
C GLY A 327 0.27 -13.89 -22.60
N LEU A 328 -0.84 -13.72 -21.83
CA LEU A 328 -1.68 -12.54 -21.97
C LEU A 328 -0.91 -11.30 -21.48
N ARG A 329 -1.00 -10.23 -22.28
CA ARG A 329 -0.40 -8.94 -21.94
C ARG A 329 -1.38 -7.80 -22.20
N PRO A 330 -1.36 -6.73 -21.39
CA PRO A 330 -2.09 -5.51 -21.71
C PRO A 330 -1.75 -5.01 -23.13
N GLY A 331 -2.75 -4.45 -23.80
CA GLY A 331 -2.64 -4.01 -25.18
C GLY A 331 -3.01 -5.07 -26.22
N MET A 332 -3.10 -6.35 -25.86
CA MET A 332 -3.52 -7.39 -26.81
C MET A 332 -4.99 -7.25 -27.19
N THR A 333 -5.30 -7.47 -28.46
CA THR A 333 -6.67 -7.47 -28.99
C THR A 333 -7.41 -8.73 -28.61
N VAL A 334 -8.65 -8.57 -28.18
CA VAL A 334 -9.59 -9.66 -27.86
C VAL A 334 -10.77 -9.53 -28.80
N LEU A 335 -11.11 -10.62 -29.50
CA LEU A 335 -12.22 -10.66 -30.45
C LEU A 335 -13.28 -11.64 -29.95
N VAL A 336 -14.52 -11.17 -29.90
CA VAL A 336 -15.69 -11.99 -29.52
C VAL A 336 -16.62 -12.06 -30.71
N ASP A 337 -16.83 -13.28 -31.24
CA ASP A 337 -17.75 -13.49 -32.34
C ASP A 337 -19.18 -13.26 -31.87
N ARG A 338 -19.99 -12.57 -32.71
CA ARG A 338 -21.38 -12.26 -32.40
C ARG A 338 -22.26 -13.40 -32.92
N GLU A 339 -22.96 -14.06 -32.01
CA GLU A 339 -24.06 -14.94 -32.40
C GLU A 339 -25.26 -14.09 -32.88
N ARG A 340 -25.96 -14.59 -33.91
CA ARG A 340 -27.15 -13.92 -34.49
C ARG A 340 -28.39 -14.13 -33.63
#